data_3528b7e333e727d3905efa7bfebebc92
#
_entry.id   3528b7e333e727d3905efa7bfebebc92
#
_cell.length_a   1.000
_cell.length_b   1.000
_cell.length_c   1.000
_cell.angle_alpha   90.00
_cell.angle_beta   90.00
_cell.angle_gamma   90.00
#
_symmetry.space_group_name_H-M   'P 1'
#
loop_
_entity.id
_entity.type
_entity.pdbx_description
1 polymer ?
#
loop_
_entity_poly.entity_id
_entity_poly.type
_entity_poly.pdbx_seq_one_letter_code
_entity_poly.pdbx_strand_id
1 'polypeptide(L)'
;PVSWYVATTGNDGNSGTLDSPLKSISKALLRVNPGDTIFLREGAYHEFVTPTRSGEKGKLITLKSYPGETAKIDGTGMTIKGWFSALVQLKSVQYMTFENLHICNATNSDVNTDPEGVYINGVSRDITFRNCKVYNIKSTCLAGHNNGDWRSAHAFLVIGDDNGTPIRNLTIEKCEIYDMHTGTSETLTIAGNVDGFTIQDCEVHDVENIGIIVAGGDNLNAGGNISVNYARNGVVRRNKVYRCSHQVSKDFWEGVYNNPAAYGAIGIYVCGGASTIIEQNIVWECDRAIGLVSESNVLATKDCIVRNNFVYNNYRTGIYLGDYIGYTVGGTSGCYVVNNTLYHNNLVGGALNGSNNSENINDEKDSEGEIRLAENCTNNTIMNNLIYAVTDRDIFVRKYTRSGSKNKIGYNLYYSPTSANHKWFWDGVEYTNFSSWQKASGDENSLYNVDPKLVSLDIFA
;
A
#
# COMPACT_ATOMS: atom_id res chain seq x y z
N PRO A 1 22.79 -22.36 -18.63
CA PRO A 1 22.73 -20.99 -18.14
C PRO A 1 24.04 -20.28 -18.38
N VAL A 2 23.96 -19.06 -18.91
CA VAL A 2 25.10 -18.19 -19.19
C VAL A 2 25.06 -17.01 -18.20
N SER A 3 26.24 -16.55 -17.78
CA SER A 3 26.38 -15.32 -17.02
C SER A 3 26.80 -14.19 -17.96
N TRP A 4 25.99 -13.16 -18.03
CA TRP A 4 26.25 -11.95 -18.78
C TRP A 4 26.70 -10.85 -17.84
N TYR A 5 27.69 -10.07 -18.22
CA TYR A 5 28.22 -8.98 -17.40
C TYR A 5 28.04 -7.65 -18.11
N VAL A 6 27.56 -6.66 -17.35
CA VAL A 6 27.34 -5.30 -17.83
C VAL A 6 28.08 -4.34 -16.90
N ALA A 7 28.80 -3.40 -17.47
CA ALA A 7 29.52 -2.36 -16.71
C ALA A 7 29.39 -1.02 -17.41
N THR A 8 29.32 0.07 -16.66
CA THR A 8 29.24 1.42 -17.22
C THR A 8 30.42 1.76 -18.10
N THR A 9 31.58 1.12 -17.86
CA THR A 9 32.81 1.23 -18.64
C THR A 9 32.91 0.20 -19.77
N GLY A 10 31.89 -0.64 -19.95
CA GLY A 10 31.87 -1.68 -20.96
C GLY A 10 31.61 -1.16 -22.37
N ASN A 11 31.42 -2.09 -23.31
CA ASN A 11 31.10 -1.79 -24.69
C ASN A 11 30.11 -2.83 -25.23
N ASP A 12 29.05 -2.39 -25.90
CA ASP A 12 28.01 -3.29 -26.40
C ASP A 12 28.44 -4.18 -27.55
N GLY A 13 29.63 -3.95 -28.10
CA GLY A 13 30.30 -4.84 -29.03
C GLY A 13 31.03 -6.01 -28.38
N ASN A 14 31.20 -5.98 -27.07
CA ASN A 14 31.93 -6.99 -26.32
C ASN A 14 31.15 -8.31 -26.22
N SER A 15 31.85 -9.35 -25.78
CA SER A 15 31.28 -10.70 -25.62
C SER A 15 30.30 -10.80 -24.44
N GLY A 16 30.36 -9.89 -23.45
CA GLY A 16 29.53 -9.92 -22.26
C GLY A 16 30.08 -10.80 -21.13
N THR A 17 31.36 -11.14 -21.19
CA THR A 17 32.07 -11.83 -20.11
C THR A 17 32.52 -10.85 -19.03
N LEU A 18 32.98 -11.37 -17.88
CA LEU A 18 33.48 -10.52 -16.79
C LEU A 18 34.63 -9.59 -17.25
N ASP A 19 35.56 -10.11 -18.04
CA ASP A 19 36.69 -9.36 -18.53
C ASP A 19 36.36 -8.48 -19.75
N SER A 20 35.22 -8.73 -20.38
CA SER A 20 34.78 -8.02 -21.59
C SER A 20 33.28 -7.73 -21.50
N PRO A 21 32.87 -6.85 -20.55
CA PRO A 21 31.46 -6.64 -20.26
C PRO A 21 30.77 -5.80 -21.32
N LEU A 22 29.47 -5.97 -21.44
CA LEU A 22 28.58 -5.09 -22.19
C LEU A 22 28.48 -3.74 -21.48
N LYS A 23 28.06 -2.72 -22.20
CA LYS A 23 27.83 -1.39 -21.63
C LYS A 23 26.42 -1.21 -21.13
N SER A 24 25.42 -1.70 -21.85
CA SER A 24 24.02 -1.47 -21.54
C SER A 24 23.30 -2.72 -21.08
N ILE A 25 22.36 -2.53 -20.16
CA ILE A 25 21.43 -3.57 -19.70
C ILE A 25 20.57 -4.01 -20.89
N SER A 26 20.12 -3.07 -21.71
CA SER A 26 19.29 -3.35 -22.88
C SER A 26 19.96 -4.33 -23.84
N LYS A 27 21.28 -4.21 -24.02
CA LYS A 27 22.03 -5.14 -24.88
C LYS A 27 22.07 -6.55 -24.28
N ALA A 28 22.28 -6.66 -22.98
CA ALA A 28 22.26 -7.95 -22.29
C ALA A 28 20.86 -8.62 -22.39
N LEU A 29 19.80 -7.85 -22.20
CA LEU A 29 18.43 -8.34 -22.31
C LEU A 29 18.07 -8.90 -23.69
N LEU A 30 18.73 -8.44 -24.75
CA LEU A 30 18.55 -9.00 -26.09
C LEU A 30 19.28 -10.34 -26.30
N ARG A 31 20.22 -10.68 -25.42
CA ARG A 31 21.05 -11.88 -25.54
C ARG A 31 20.64 -13.03 -24.62
N VAL A 32 19.94 -12.72 -23.52
CA VAL A 32 19.59 -13.71 -22.51
C VAL A 32 18.67 -14.81 -23.02
N ASN A 33 18.83 -15.98 -22.46
CA ASN A 33 17.94 -17.12 -22.64
C ASN A 33 17.43 -17.60 -21.27
N PRO A 34 16.37 -18.40 -21.22
CA PRO A 34 15.89 -18.98 -19.98
C PRO A 34 16.99 -19.65 -19.16
N GLY A 35 17.11 -19.23 -17.89
CA GLY A 35 18.13 -19.71 -16.96
C GLY A 35 19.37 -18.82 -16.86
N ASP A 36 19.52 -17.81 -17.71
CA ASP A 36 20.67 -16.92 -17.69
C ASP A 36 20.60 -15.88 -16.57
N THR A 37 21.77 -15.39 -16.18
CA THR A 37 21.90 -14.28 -15.21
C THR A 37 22.63 -13.12 -15.82
N ILE A 38 22.12 -11.92 -15.65
CA ILE A 38 22.79 -10.66 -15.98
C ILE A 38 23.32 -10.05 -14.67
N PHE A 39 24.63 -9.91 -14.57
CA PHE A 39 25.32 -9.22 -13.50
C PHE A 39 25.64 -7.79 -13.90
N LEU A 40 25.15 -6.83 -13.11
CA LEU A 40 25.47 -5.42 -13.27
C LEU A 40 26.60 -5.05 -12.33
N ARG A 41 27.68 -4.54 -12.87
CA ARG A 41 28.78 -4.00 -12.09
C ARG A 41 28.37 -2.67 -11.48
N GLU A 42 29.02 -2.27 -10.41
CA GLU A 42 28.74 -1.02 -9.72
C GLU A 42 28.70 0.18 -10.65
N GLY A 43 27.68 1.03 -10.44
CA GLY A 43 27.49 2.26 -11.19
C GLY A 43 26.02 2.60 -11.43
N ALA A 44 25.82 3.73 -12.10
CA ALA A 44 24.48 4.21 -12.47
C ALA A 44 24.24 3.96 -13.98
N TYR A 45 23.14 3.30 -14.24
CA TYR A 45 22.69 2.98 -15.60
C TYR A 45 21.50 3.86 -15.93
N HIS A 46 21.71 4.83 -16.83
CA HIS A 46 20.70 5.79 -17.26
C HIS A 46 19.99 5.29 -18.51
N GLU A 47 19.19 4.25 -18.34
CA GLU A 47 18.45 3.65 -19.45
C GLU A 47 17.11 3.07 -18.95
N PHE A 48 16.15 2.97 -19.86
CA PHE A 48 14.93 2.22 -19.61
C PHE A 48 15.21 0.73 -19.73
N VAL A 49 14.76 -0.05 -18.76
CA VAL A 49 14.94 -1.48 -18.72
C VAL A 49 13.60 -2.14 -19.11
N THR A 50 13.55 -2.64 -20.34
CA THR A 50 12.31 -3.18 -20.93
C THR A 50 12.58 -4.58 -21.50
N PRO A 51 12.54 -5.64 -20.67
CA PRO A 51 12.73 -7.00 -21.14
C PRO A 51 11.67 -7.40 -22.16
N THR A 52 12.12 -8.06 -23.23
CA THR A 52 11.24 -8.63 -24.26
C THR A 52 11.28 -10.16 -24.27
N ARG A 53 12.18 -10.75 -23.49
CA ARG A 53 12.32 -12.19 -23.35
C ARG A 53 11.91 -12.62 -21.96
N SER A 54 11.30 -13.77 -21.88
CA SER A 54 10.88 -14.39 -20.62
C SER A 54 11.77 -15.57 -20.30
N GLY A 55 11.87 -15.90 -19.01
CA GLY A 55 12.36 -17.19 -18.57
C GLY A 55 11.32 -18.28 -18.77
N GLU A 56 11.58 -19.44 -18.20
CA GLU A 56 10.70 -20.60 -18.19
C GLU A 56 10.60 -21.17 -16.79
N LYS A 57 9.63 -22.00 -16.55
CA LYS A 57 9.50 -22.70 -15.27
C LYS A 57 10.78 -23.47 -14.95
N GLY A 58 11.40 -23.15 -13.81
CA GLY A 58 12.67 -23.71 -13.39
C GLY A 58 13.91 -23.13 -14.09
N LYS A 59 13.74 -22.15 -14.97
CA LYS A 59 14.82 -21.47 -15.70
C LYS A 59 14.58 -19.98 -15.73
N LEU A 60 14.67 -19.35 -14.56
CA LEU A 60 14.46 -17.91 -14.41
C LEU A 60 15.55 -17.11 -15.14
N ILE A 61 15.18 -15.99 -15.71
CA ILE A 61 16.14 -14.95 -16.08
C ILE A 61 16.33 -14.07 -14.84
N THR A 62 17.57 -13.87 -14.43
CA THR A 62 17.90 -13.04 -13.26
C THR A 62 18.71 -11.82 -13.67
N LEU A 63 18.28 -10.64 -13.24
CA LEU A 63 19.01 -9.39 -13.35
C LEU A 63 19.39 -8.94 -11.96
N LYS A 64 20.68 -8.79 -11.68
CA LYS A 64 21.13 -8.43 -10.34
C LYS A 64 22.49 -7.71 -10.32
N SER A 65 22.74 -6.99 -9.23
CA SER A 65 24.07 -6.45 -8.98
C SER A 65 25.10 -7.56 -8.82
N TYR A 66 26.32 -7.30 -9.27
CA TYR A 66 27.44 -8.19 -9.00
C TYR A 66 27.65 -8.30 -7.47
N PRO A 67 28.01 -9.48 -6.96
CA PRO A 67 28.18 -9.67 -5.51
C PRO A 67 29.08 -8.62 -4.85
N GLY A 68 28.56 -7.98 -3.80
CA GLY A 68 29.27 -6.93 -3.07
C GLY A 68 29.24 -5.55 -3.70
N GLU A 69 28.61 -5.42 -4.87
CA GLU A 69 28.49 -4.15 -5.59
C GLU A 69 27.03 -3.66 -5.59
N THR A 70 26.86 -2.37 -5.88
CA THR A 70 25.52 -1.76 -6.01
C THR A 70 25.36 -1.15 -7.40
N ALA A 71 24.46 -1.70 -8.18
CA ALA A 71 24.05 -1.16 -9.45
C ALA A 71 22.72 -0.39 -9.30
N LYS A 72 22.63 0.75 -9.96
CA LYS A 72 21.44 1.62 -9.94
C LYS A 72 20.87 1.76 -11.34
N ILE A 73 19.60 1.48 -11.48
CA ILE A 73 18.82 1.91 -12.63
C ILE A 73 18.34 3.31 -12.26
N ASP A 74 18.95 4.31 -12.84
CA ASP A 74 18.94 5.69 -12.34
C ASP A 74 18.39 6.62 -13.41
N GLY A 75 17.25 7.23 -13.13
CA GLY A 75 16.59 8.15 -14.04
C GLY A 75 17.21 9.55 -14.14
N THR A 76 18.27 9.84 -13.38
CA THR A 76 18.91 11.15 -13.42
C THR A 76 19.33 11.53 -14.82
N GLY A 77 18.88 12.70 -15.30
CA GLY A 77 19.20 13.19 -16.65
C GLY A 77 18.40 12.52 -17.76
N MET A 78 17.58 11.53 -17.48
CA MET A 78 16.70 10.92 -18.47
C MET A 78 15.42 11.73 -18.66
N THR A 79 14.81 11.58 -19.84
CA THR A 79 13.50 12.17 -20.13
C THR A 79 12.40 11.22 -19.64
N ILE A 80 11.86 11.51 -18.47
CA ILE A 80 10.70 10.81 -17.91
C ILE A 80 9.48 11.60 -18.37
N LYS A 81 8.65 11.04 -19.24
CA LYS A 81 7.51 11.77 -19.83
C LYS A 81 6.37 10.84 -20.21
N GLY A 82 5.15 11.30 -19.96
CA GLY A 82 3.92 10.61 -20.33
C GLY A 82 3.36 9.75 -19.21
N TRP A 83 2.20 9.17 -19.49
CA TRP A 83 1.50 8.30 -18.53
C TRP A 83 2.28 7.00 -18.34
N PHE A 84 2.46 6.61 -17.09
CA PHE A 84 3.13 5.37 -16.69
C PHE A 84 4.53 5.24 -17.28
N SER A 85 5.32 6.31 -17.18
CA SER A 85 6.71 6.33 -17.65
C SER A 85 7.63 5.66 -16.64
N ALA A 86 7.98 4.40 -16.87
CA ALA A 86 8.69 3.55 -15.93
C ALA A 86 10.16 3.34 -16.29
N LEU A 87 11.03 3.33 -15.26
CA LEU A 87 12.44 2.92 -15.44
C LEU A 87 12.55 1.44 -15.81
N VAL A 88 11.72 0.60 -15.19
CA VAL A 88 11.62 -0.82 -15.50
C VAL A 88 10.19 -1.12 -15.92
N GLN A 89 9.99 -1.60 -17.14
CA GLN A 89 8.68 -1.99 -17.64
C GLN A 89 8.63 -3.46 -18.01
N LEU A 90 7.70 -4.19 -17.40
CA LEU A 90 7.48 -5.61 -17.65
C LEU A 90 6.07 -5.80 -18.24
N LYS A 91 5.98 -5.90 -19.56
CA LYS A 91 4.73 -6.17 -20.25
C LYS A 91 4.72 -7.59 -20.76
N SER A 92 3.86 -8.40 -20.20
CA SER A 92 3.75 -9.84 -20.55
C SER A 92 5.07 -10.60 -20.40
N VAL A 93 5.82 -10.30 -19.35
CA VAL A 93 7.09 -10.94 -19.01
C VAL A 93 6.85 -12.00 -17.96
N GLN A 94 7.53 -13.13 -18.09
CA GLN A 94 7.33 -14.27 -17.21
C GLN A 94 8.67 -14.83 -16.72
N TYR A 95 8.67 -15.39 -15.51
CA TYR A 95 9.80 -16.09 -14.93
C TYR A 95 11.08 -15.25 -14.92
N MET A 96 11.00 -14.09 -14.28
CA MET A 96 12.12 -13.17 -14.17
C MET A 96 12.30 -12.65 -12.74
N THR A 97 13.55 -12.56 -12.32
CA THR A 97 13.92 -12.08 -10.98
C THR A 97 14.85 -10.89 -11.07
N PHE A 98 14.59 -9.89 -10.24
CA PHE A 98 15.39 -8.68 -10.06
C PHE A 98 15.92 -8.68 -8.62
N GLU A 99 17.23 -8.63 -8.43
CA GLU A 99 17.83 -8.72 -7.10
C GLU A 99 18.90 -7.66 -6.86
N ASN A 100 18.95 -7.15 -5.63
CA ASN A 100 20.03 -6.29 -5.17
C ASN A 100 20.24 -5.04 -6.04
N LEU A 101 19.19 -4.45 -6.53
CA LEU A 101 19.22 -3.29 -7.42
C LEU A 101 18.63 -2.07 -6.73
N HIS A 102 19.18 -0.89 -7.05
CA HIS A 102 18.49 0.36 -6.79
C HIS A 102 17.76 0.80 -8.06
N ILE A 103 16.53 1.26 -7.91
CA ILE A 103 15.70 1.83 -8.98
C ILE A 103 15.27 3.20 -8.48
N CYS A 104 15.76 4.26 -9.09
CA CYS A 104 15.67 5.57 -8.45
C CYS A 104 15.72 6.75 -9.41
N ASN A 105 15.34 7.91 -8.86
CA ASN A 105 15.51 9.20 -9.52
C ASN A 105 14.69 9.34 -10.81
N ALA A 106 13.44 8.93 -10.80
CA ALA A 106 12.49 9.22 -11.88
C ALA A 106 11.55 10.33 -11.42
N THR A 107 11.75 11.54 -11.92
CA THR A 107 11.01 12.71 -11.50
C THR A 107 10.56 13.55 -12.68
N ASN A 108 9.38 14.17 -12.58
CA ASN A 108 8.88 15.13 -13.55
C ASN A 108 7.89 16.10 -12.90
N SER A 109 7.84 17.33 -13.41
CA SER A 109 6.94 18.38 -12.95
C SER A 109 5.70 18.58 -13.84
N ASP A 110 5.61 17.84 -14.94
CA ASP A 110 4.45 17.90 -15.84
C ASP A 110 3.27 17.12 -15.27
N VAL A 111 2.10 17.74 -15.20
CA VAL A 111 0.86 17.13 -14.71
C VAL A 111 0.44 15.90 -15.51
N ASN A 112 0.84 15.81 -16.78
CA ASN A 112 0.52 14.70 -17.67
C ASN A 112 1.59 13.60 -17.67
N THR A 113 2.48 13.62 -16.69
CA THR A 113 3.53 12.62 -16.54
C THR A 113 3.40 11.90 -15.20
N ASP A 114 3.30 10.58 -15.27
CA ASP A 114 3.36 9.70 -14.12
C ASP A 114 4.69 8.96 -14.10
N PRO A 115 5.67 9.41 -13.31
CA PRO A 115 6.91 8.70 -13.13
C PRO A 115 6.70 7.40 -12.34
N GLU A 116 7.28 6.31 -12.85
CA GLU A 116 7.21 5.01 -12.22
C GLU A 116 8.59 4.41 -12.00
N GLY A 117 8.80 3.73 -10.88
CA GLY A 117 9.98 2.89 -10.73
C GLY A 117 9.86 1.63 -11.60
N VAL A 118 8.84 0.86 -11.32
CA VAL A 118 8.53 -0.40 -12.00
C VAL A 118 7.06 -0.40 -12.44
N TYR A 119 6.81 -0.73 -13.70
CA TYR A 119 5.45 -0.93 -14.23
C TYR A 119 5.32 -2.36 -14.76
N ILE A 120 4.35 -3.11 -14.22
CA ILE A 120 4.09 -4.50 -14.60
C ILE A 120 2.65 -4.59 -15.11
N ASN A 121 2.49 -5.03 -16.34
CA ASN A 121 1.18 -5.19 -16.97
C ASN A 121 1.14 -6.37 -17.96
N GLY A 122 0.07 -6.48 -18.72
CA GLY A 122 -0.15 -7.59 -19.63
C GLY A 122 -0.40 -8.91 -18.88
N VAL A 123 0.10 -10.00 -19.44
CA VAL A 123 -0.06 -11.34 -18.86
C VAL A 123 1.20 -11.81 -18.11
N SER A 124 1.86 -10.89 -17.42
CA SER A 124 3.06 -11.17 -16.65
C SER A 124 2.77 -12.16 -15.50
N ARG A 125 3.75 -13.00 -15.20
CA ARG A 125 3.65 -13.94 -14.10
C ARG A 125 5.03 -14.41 -13.61
N ASP A 126 5.08 -14.93 -12.38
CA ASP A 126 6.32 -15.47 -11.80
C ASP A 126 7.46 -14.45 -11.86
N ILE A 127 7.17 -13.25 -11.38
CA ILE A 127 8.08 -12.12 -11.29
C ILE A 127 8.45 -11.91 -9.82
N THR A 128 9.74 -11.74 -9.55
CA THR A 128 10.23 -11.48 -8.20
C THR A 128 11.15 -10.25 -8.20
N PHE A 129 10.90 -9.33 -7.26
CA PHE A 129 11.81 -8.28 -6.86
C PHE A 129 12.27 -8.58 -5.44
N ARG A 130 13.58 -8.77 -5.26
CA ARG A 130 14.16 -9.17 -3.97
C ARG A 130 15.32 -8.27 -3.60
N ASN A 131 15.30 -7.77 -2.36
CA ASN A 131 16.38 -6.97 -1.81
C ASN A 131 16.75 -5.76 -2.70
N CYS A 132 15.72 -5.13 -3.26
CA CYS A 132 15.86 -3.93 -4.07
C CYS A 132 15.50 -2.68 -3.24
N LYS A 133 16.04 -1.54 -3.65
CA LYS A 133 15.62 -0.23 -3.13
C LYS A 133 14.99 0.57 -4.25
N VAL A 134 13.80 1.11 -4.01
CA VAL A 134 13.08 1.97 -4.96
C VAL A 134 12.81 3.29 -4.25
N TYR A 135 13.35 4.38 -4.77
CA TYR A 135 13.27 5.66 -4.09
C TYR A 135 13.43 6.85 -5.05
N ASN A 136 13.01 8.01 -4.54
CA ASN A 136 13.01 9.25 -5.30
C ASN A 136 12.31 9.10 -6.66
N ILE A 137 11.10 8.57 -6.60
CA ILE A 137 10.19 8.51 -7.73
C ILE A 137 9.09 9.52 -7.44
N LYS A 138 9.01 10.58 -8.24
CA LYS A 138 8.21 11.75 -7.86
C LYS A 138 7.55 12.44 -9.02
N SER A 139 6.27 12.73 -8.88
CA SER A 139 5.66 13.86 -9.55
C SER A 139 5.88 15.10 -8.68
N THR A 140 6.49 16.12 -9.23
CA THR A 140 6.75 17.39 -8.53
C THR A 140 5.82 18.51 -9.00
N CYS A 141 4.78 18.15 -9.74
CA CYS A 141 3.79 19.10 -10.23
C CYS A 141 3.02 19.71 -9.06
N LEU A 142 3.01 21.04 -8.97
CA LEU A 142 2.19 21.79 -8.03
C LEU A 142 1.02 22.49 -8.74
N ALA A 143 1.11 22.59 -10.08
CA ALA A 143 0.03 23.18 -10.85
C ALA A 143 -1.19 22.26 -10.82
N GLY A 144 -2.35 22.82 -10.82
CA GLY A 144 -3.56 22.03 -10.97
C GLY A 144 -4.19 21.52 -9.69
N HIS A 145 -3.51 21.50 -8.56
CA HIS A 145 -4.15 21.05 -7.33
C HIS A 145 -5.39 21.90 -6.96
N ASN A 146 -5.43 23.15 -7.37
CA ASN A 146 -6.60 24.01 -7.22
C ASN A 146 -7.64 23.81 -8.35
N ASN A 147 -7.32 23.08 -9.39
CA ASN A 147 -8.17 22.87 -10.57
C ASN A 147 -8.66 21.42 -10.69
N GLY A 148 -8.38 20.59 -9.71
CA GLY A 148 -8.72 19.18 -9.77
C GLY A 148 -7.76 18.32 -10.62
N ASP A 149 -6.68 18.91 -11.11
CA ASP A 149 -5.60 18.12 -11.72
C ASP A 149 -4.82 17.42 -10.62
N TRP A 150 -4.48 16.18 -10.84
CA TRP A 150 -3.88 15.35 -9.83
C TRP A 150 -2.51 14.87 -10.30
N ARG A 151 -1.48 15.10 -9.48
CA ARG A 151 -0.19 14.49 -9.74
C ARG A 151 -0.18 13.04 -9.32
N SER A 152 0.62 12.22 -9.99
CA SER A 152 0.69 10.79 -9.78
C SER A 152 2.10 10.27 -10.02
N ALA A 153 2.53 9.32 -9.21
CA ALA A 153 3.75 8.53 -9.38
C ALA A 153 3.65 7.26 -8.54
N HIS A 154 4.40 6.24 -8.90
CA HIS A 154 4.42 4.97 -8.18
C HIS A 154 5.84 4.42 -8.11
N ALA A 155 6.18 3.73 -7.04
CA ALA A 155 7.41 2.92 -7.01
C ALA A 155 7.20 1.62 -7.79
N PHE A 156 6.10 0.94 -7.50
CA PHE A 156 5.64 -0.23 -8.25
C PHE A 156 4.20 -0.01 -8.67
N LEU A 157 3.96 -0.07 -9.96
CA LEU A 157 2.61 -0.03 -10.52
C LEU A 157 2.33 -1.36 -11.21
N VAL A 158 1.47 -2.17 -10.62
CA VAL A 158 1.06 -3.47 -11.17
C VAL A 158 -0.40 -3.37 -11.57
N ILE A 159 -0.65 -3.48 -12.87
CA ILE A 159 -2.00 -3.42 -13.41
C ILE A 159 -2.30 -4.69 -14.19
N GLY A 160 -3.22 -5.49 -13.68
CA GLY A 160 -3.80 -6.61 -14.41
C GLY A 160 -4.81 -6.11 -15.42
N ASP A 161 -4.34 -5.75 -16.61
CA ASP A 161 -5.13 -5.13 -17.67
C ASP A 161 -5.69 -6.11 -18.69
N ASP A 162 -5.43 -7.39 -18.53
CA ASP A 162 -5.97 -8.44 -19.38
C ASP A 162 -7.18 -9.11 -18.72
N ASN A 163 -8.32 -9.17 -19.43
CA ASN A 163 -9.53 -9.76 -18.88
C ASN A 163 -9.55 -11.28 -18.90
N GLY A 164 -8.73 -11.89 -19.72
CA GLY A 164 -8.68 -13.36 -19.87
C GLY A 164 -7.64 -14.03 -18.99
N THR A 165 -6.51 -13.36 -18.74
CA THR A 165 -5.38 -13.95 -18.04
C THR A 165 -4.85 -12.99 -16.98
N PRO A 166 -4.94 -13.35 -15.70
CA PRO A 166 -4.43 -12.48 -14.63
C PRO A 166 -2.90 -12.46 -14.58
N ILE A 167 -2.37 -11.37 -14.04
CA ILE A 167 -1.02 -11.38 -13.47
C ILE A 167 -1.06 -12.29 -12.25
N ARG A 168 -0.09 -13.18 -12.11
CA ARG A 168 -0.06 -14.13 -11.00
C ARG A 168 1.34 -14.42 -10.52
N ASN A 169 1.42 -14.86 -9.27
CA ASN A 169 2.68 -15.22 -8.61
C ASN A 169 3.73 -14.11 -8.71
N LEU A 170 3.31 -12.91 -8.33
CA LEU A 170 4.18 -11.75 -8.16
C LEU A 170 4.71 -11.73 -6.72
N THR A 171 6.02 -11.57 -6.55
CA THR A 171 6.66 -11.46 -5.24
C THR A 171 7.49 -10.18 -5.16
N ILE A 172 7.24 -9.37 -4.16
CA ILE A 172 8.06 -8.22 -3.78
C ILE A 172 8.48 -8.46 -2.34
N GLU A 173 9.76 -8.72 -2.12
CA GLU A 173 10.25 -9.11 -0.80
C GLU A 173 11.59 -8.47 -0.46
N LYS A 174 11.78 -8.18 0.82
CA LYS A 174 13.02 -7.58 1.34
C LYS A 174 13.43 -6.31 0.60
N CYS A 175 12.45 -5.56 0.10
CA CYS A 175 12.66 -4.30 -0.59
C CYS A 175 12.45 -3.13 0.37
N GLU A 176 13.21 -2.06 0.16
CA GLU A 176 12.99 -0.77 0.82
C GLU A 176 12.47 0.23 -0.20
N ILE A 177 11.32 0.84 0.08
CA ILE A 177 10.62 1.74 -0.82
C ILE A 177 10.36 3.03 -0.07
N TYR A 178 10.92 4.15 -0.53
CA TYR A 178 10.86 5.38 0.23
C TYR A 178 11.10 6.63 -0.61
N ASP A 179 10.90 7.79 0.00
CA ASP A 179 11.09 9.09 -0.64
C ASP A 179 10.26 9.24 -1.91
N MET A 180 8.94 9.14 -1.74
CA MET A 180 7.97 9.08 -2.82
C MET A 180 7.04 10.29 -2.81
N HIS A 181 6.86 10.92 -3.98
CA HIS A 181 5.79 11.90 -4.20
C HIS A 181 4.79 11.34 -5.19
N THR A 182 3.82 10.64 -4.68
CA THR A 182 2.82 9.90 -5.46
C THR A 182 1.58 10.73 -5.80
N GLY A 183 1.47 11.93 -5.24
CA GLY A 183 0.25 12.70 -5.36
C GLY A 183 -0.94 11.93 -4.81
N THR A 184 -2.02 11.87 -5.56
CA THR A 184 -3.23 11.14 -5.15
C THR A 184 -3.16 9.64 -5.42
N SER A 185 -2.04 9.17 -5.97
CA SER A 185 -1.79 7.75 -6.22
C SER A 185 -1.05 7.07 -5.05
N GLU A 186 -0.57 5.87 -5.28
CA GLU A 186 -0.07 4.96 -4.27
C GLU A 186 1.36 4.53 -4.57
N THR A 187 2.11 4.22 -3.54
CA THR A 187 3.53 3.87 -3.68
C THR A 187 3.73 2.48 -4.29
N LEU A 188 3.09 1.47 -3.71
CA LEU A 188 3.11 0.10 -4.22
C LEU A 188 1.67 -0.30 -4.53
N THR A 189 1.36 -0.39 -5.81
CA THR A 189 0.00 -0.61 -6.30
C THR A 189 -0.15 -1.98 -6.95
N ILE A 190 -1.08 -2.77 -6.44
CA ILE A 190 -1.52 -4.02 -7.04
C ILE A 190 -2.99 -3.84 -7.42
N ALA A 191 -3.29 -3.69 -8.70
CA ALA A 191 -4.62 -3.32 -9.18
C ALA A 191 -5.08 -4.14 -10.38
N GLY A 192 -6.39 -4.28 -10.51
CA GLY A 192 -6.99 -4.98 -11.64
C GLY A 192 -6.87 -6.49 -11.55
N ASN A 193 -6.87 -7.17 -12.69
CA ASN A 193 -6.86 -8.64 -12.76
C ASN A 193 -5.50 -9.22 -12.33
N VAL A 194 -5.27 -9.23 -11.03
CA VAL A 194 -4.09 -9.83 -10.39
C VAL A 194 -4.59 -10.92 -9.45
N ASP A 195 -4.11 -12.14 -9.66
CA ASP A 195 -4.51 -13.31 -8.88
C ASP A 195 -3.28 -14.03 -8.32
N GLY A 196 -2.99 -13.76 -7.07
CA GLY A 196 -1.83 -14.32 -6.38
C GLY A 196 -0.62 -13.38 -6.41
N PHE A 197 -0.32 -12.80 -5.25
CA PHE A 197 0.83 -11.94 -5.03
C PHE A 197 1.28 -12.01 -3.57
N THR A 198 2.55 -11.69 -3.35
CA THR A 198 3.14 -11.65 -2.00
C THR A 198 3.99 -10.40 -1.88
N ILE A 199 3.73 -9.61 -0.86
CA ILE A 199 4.52 -8.44 -0.44
C ILE A 199 4.98 -8.73 0.99
N GLN A 200 6.26 -9.01 1.17
CA GLN A 200 6.76 -9.47 2.47
C GLN A 200 8.14 -8.95 2.82
N ASP A 201 8.36 -8.78 4.11
CA ASP A 201 9.66 -8.37 4.67
C ASP A 201 10.19 -7.06 4.05
N CYS A 202 9.28 -6.20 3.60
CA CYS A 202 9.58 -4.91 3.01
C CYS A 202 9.52 -3.78 4.05
N GLU A 203 10.15 -2.67 3.69
CA GLU A 203 10.07 -1.43 4.46
C GLU A 203 9.60 -0.33 3.51
N VAL A 204 8.44 0.27 3.82
CA VAL A 204 7.80 1.31 3.01
C VAL A 204 7.63 2.54 3.88
N HIS A 205 8.24 3.65 3.50
CA HIS A 205 8.23 4.81 4.36
C HIS A 205 8.52 6.12 3.63
N ASP A 206 8.21 7.22 4.31
CA ASP A 206 8.44 8.57 3.77
C ASP A 206 7.78 8.76 2.41
N VAL A 207 6.49 8.52 2.39
CA VAL A 207 5.64 8.66 1.21
C VAL A 207 4.50 9.65 1.50
N GLU A 208 4.11 10.40 0.48
CA GLU A 208 3.16 11.49 0.67
C GLU A 208 1.69 11.09 0.63
N ASN A 209 1.39 9.83 0.37
CA ASN A 209 0.02 9.32 0.33
C ASN A 209 -0.02 7.86 0.77
N ILE A 210 -0.50 6.95 -0.07
CA ILE A 210 -0.70 5.54 0.30
C ILE A 210 0.59 4.75 0.14
N GLY A 211 0.92 3.92 1.14
CA GLY A 211 2.08 3.04 1.09
C GLY A 211 1.85 1.83 0.18
N ILE A 212 0.92 0.97 0.55
CA ILE A 212 0.59 -0.26 -0.18
C ILE A 212 -0.91 -0.30 -0.44
N ILE A 213 -1.31 -0.55 -1.69
CA ILE A 213 -2.72 -0.73 -2.04
C ILE A 213 -2.95 -2.03 -2.80
N VAL A 214 -4.08 -2.66 -2.49
CA VAL A 214 -4.65 -3.79 -3.21
C VAL A 214 -6.01 -3.34 -3.74
N ALA A 215 -6.12 -3.16 -5.04
CA ALA A 215 -7.24 -2.41 -5.62
C ALA A 215 -8.04 -3.19 -6.66
N GLY A 216 -9.28 -2.79 -6.81
CA GLY A 216 -10.18 -3.31 -7.82
C GLY A 216 -11.37 -2.38 -8.05
N GLY A 217 -12.05 -2.59 -9.16
CA GLY A 217 -13.22 -1.79 -9.53
C GLY A 217 -12.91 -0.51 -10.29
N ASP A 218 -11.64 -0.15 -10.38
CA ASP A 218 -11.21 0.99 -11.17
C ASP A 218 -11.19 0.64 -12.66
N ASN A 219 -11.30 1.66 -13.50
CA ASN A 219 -11.31 1.46 -14.95
C ASN A 219 -9.88 1.39 -15.50
N LEU A 220 -9.07 0.51 -14.93
CA LEU A 220 -7.65 0.35 -15.28
C LEU A 220 -7.41 -0.65 -16.40
N ASN A 221 -8.35 -1.53 -16.67
CA ASN A 221 -8.28 -2.47 -17.77
C ASN A 221 -9.32 -2.15 -18.85
N ALA A 222 -8.91 -2.26 -20.09
CA ALA A 222 -9.79 -1.98 -21.23
C ALA A 222 -11.00 -2.92 -21.20
N GLY A 223 -12.21 -2.33 -21.16
CA GLY A 223 -13.44 -3.08 -21.12
C GLY A 223 -13.87 -3.56 -19.72
N GLY A 224 -13.06 -3.35 -18.69
CA GLY A 224 -13.44 -3.43 -17.29
C GLY A 224 -14.35 -4.56 -16.87
N ASN A 225 -14.03 -5.81 -17.19
CA ASN A 225 -14.84 -6.93 -16.70
C ASN A 225 -14.76 -7.01 -15.18
N ILE A 226 -15.79 -6.52 -14.51
CA ILE A 226 -15.83 -6.41 -13.06
C ILE A 226 -15.64 -7.74 -12.33
N SER A 227 -15.95 -8.86 -12.99
CA SER A 227 -15.79 -10.19 -12.39
C SER A 227 -14.32 -10.61 -12.22
N VAL A 228 -13.38 -9.93 -12.85
CA VAL A 228 -11.95 -10.17 -12.74
C VAL A 228 -11.12 -8.90 -12.47
N ASN A 229 -11.74 -7.72 -12.53
CA ASN A 229 -11.06 -6.45 -12.35
C ASN A 229 -10.85 -6.13 -10.86
N TYR A 230 -10.20 -7.01 -10.14
CA TYR A 230 -9.81 -6.77 -8.75
C TYR A 230 -8.64 -7.68 -8.36
N ALA A 231 -7.71 -7.13 -7.61
CA ALA A 231 -6.58 -7.88 -7.09
C ALA A 231 -7.04 -8.79 -5.93
N ARG A 232 -6.52 -10.01 -5.90
CA ARG A 232 -6.98 -11.06 -4.99
C ARG A 232 -5.95 -12.12 -4.72
N ASN A 233 -6.23 -12.93 -3.69
CA ASN A 233 -5.40 -14.06 -3.28
C ASN A 233 -3.95 -13.64 -2.97
N GLY A 234 -3.84 -12.49 -2.31
CA GLY A 234 -2.56 -11.91 -1.94
C GLY A 234 -2.23 -12.09 -0.47
N VAL A 235 -0.95 -11.88 -0.17
CA VAL A 235 -0.41 -11.84 1.19
C VAL A 235 0.46 -10.61 1.33
N VAL A 236 0.16 -9.79 2.32
CA VAL A 236 0.94 -8.61 2.72
C VAL A 236 1.40 -8.85 4.15
N ARG A 237 2.66 -9.26 4.34
CA ARG A 237 3.11 -9.71 5.65
C ARG A 237 4.52 -9.32 6.03
N ARG A 238 4.74 -9.17 7.32
CA ARG A 238 6.04 -8.85 7.91
C ARG A 238 6.69 -7.62 7.29
N ASN A 239 5.87 -6.62 6.97
CA ASN A 239 6.36 -5.36 6.47
C ASN A 239 6.41 -4.32 7.60
N LYS A 240 7.32 -3.37 7.46
CA LYS A 240 7.36 -2.13 8.25
C LYS A 240 6.87 -1.02 7.36
N VAL A 241 5.76 -0.38 7.73
CA VAL A 241 5.14 0.68 6.95
C VAL A 241 4.98 1.89 7.85
N TYR A 242 5.62 3.00 7.52
CA TYR A 242 5.61 4.16 8.39
C TYR A 242 5.84 5.47 7.64
N ARG A 243 5.40 6.56 8.25
CA ARG A 243 5.42 7.89 7.66
C ARG A 243 4.82 7.92 6.24
N CYS A 244 3.67 7.27 6.10
CA CYS A 244 2.77 7.45 4.96
C CYS A 244 1.80 8.56 5.36
N SER A 245 2.10 9.79 4.97
CA SER A 245 1.40 10.96 5.50
C SER A 245 1.38 12.11 4.51
N HIS A 246 0.24 12.80 4.46
CA HIS A 246 0.13 14.07 3.74
C HIS A 246 1.08 15.13 4.30
N GLN A 247 1.55 14.98 5.53
CA GLN A 247 2.51 15.90 6.12
C GLN A 247 3.92 15.79 5.51
N VAL A 248 4.21 14.72 4.78
CA VAL A 248 5.45 14.59 4.00
C VAL A 248 5.53 15.64 2.90
N SER A 249 4.39 16.02 2.32
CA SER A 249 4.28 17.06 1.29
C SER A 249 3.17 18.05 1.65
N LYS A 250 3.32 18.67 2.79
CA LYS A 250 2.30 19.55 3.38
C LYS A 250 1.78 20.60 2.41
N ASP A 251 2.67 21.28 1.69
CA ASP A 251 2.28 22.38 0.79
C ASP A 251 1.40 21.89 -0.36
N PHE A 252 1.68 20.72 -0.89
CA PHE A 252 0.84 20.12 -1.94
C PHE A 252 -0.55 19.79 -1.40
N TRP A 253 -0.64 19.10 -0.28
CA TRP A 253 -1.92 18.67 0.27
C TRP A 253 -2.73 19.82 0.86
N GLU A 254 -2.07 20.86 1.37
CA GLU A 254 -2.73 22.10 1.76
C GLU A 254 -3.44 22.72 0.56
N GLY A 255 -2.79 22.72 -0.60
CA GLY A 255 -3.41 23.18 -1.84
C GLY A 255 -4.60 22.32 -2.29
N VAL A 256 -4.47 21.00 -2.17
CA VAL A 256 -5.54 20.06 -2.56
C VAL A 256 -6.77 20.21 -1.68
N TYR A 257 -6.60 20.28 -0.37
CA TYR A 257 -7.70 20.28 0.59
C TYR A 257 -8.01 21.66 1.17
N ASN A 258 -7.23 22.67 0.83
CA ASN A 258 -7.32 24.00 1.45
C ASN A 258 -7.23 23.91 2.98
N ASN A 259 -6.38 23.01 3.47
CA ASN A 259 -6.21 22.77 4.89
C ASN A 259 -4.77 22.32 5.21
N PRO A 260 -4.04 23.09 6.03
CA PRO A 260 -2.67 22.76 6.40
C PRO A 260 -2.53 21.52 7.29
N ALA A 261 -3.63 21.02 7.83
CA ALA A 261 -3.66 19.86 8.71
C ALA A 261 -4.26 18.63 8.01
N ALA A 262 -3.98 18.47 6.73
CA ALA A 262 -4.46 17.30 6.00
C ALA A 262 -3.75 16.01 6.44
N TYR A 263 -4.53 15.01 6.79
CA TYR A 263 -4.10 13.69 7.22
C TYR A 263 -4.94 12.62 6.54
N GLY A 264 -4.75 12.42 5.24
CA GLY A 264 -5.57 11.52 4.43
C GLY A 264 -4.86 10.29 3.88
N ALA A 265 -3.55 10.16 4.12
CA ALA A 265 -2.77 9.03 3.66
C ALA A 265 -3.09 7.74 4.43
N ILE A 266 -2.66 6.61 3.89
CA ILE A 266 -2.92 5.29 4.47
C ILE A 266 -1.67 4.43 4.33
N GLY A 267 -1.31 3.69 5.38
CA GLY A 267 -0.17 2.77 5.32
C GLY A 267 -0.42 1.56 4.41
N ILE A 268 -1.41 0.76 4.73
CA ILE A 268 -1.81 -0.43 3.96
C ILE A 268 -3.30 -0.34 3.68
N TYR A 269 -3.69 -0.50 2.43
CA TYR A 269 -5.03 -0.20 1.96
C TYR A 269 -5.55 -1.26 1.02
N VAL A 270 -6.74 -1.78 1.27
CA VAL A 270 -7.48 -2.58 0.31
C VAL A 270 -8.67 -1.76 -0.14
N CYS A 271 -8.75 -1.48 -1.44
CA CYS A 271 -9.80 -0.67 -2.05
C CYS A 271 -10.43 -1.43 -3.20
N GLY A 272 -11.46 -2.22 -2.92
CA GLY A 272 -12.12 -3.06 -3.91
C GLY A 272 -11.37 -4.36 -4.25
N GLY A 273 -10.29 -4.66 -3.55
CA GLY A 273 -9.60 -5.95 -3.62
C GLY A 273 -10.32 -7.02 -2.80
N ALA A 274 -9.83 -8.25 -2.87
CA ALA A 274 -10.45 -9.36 -2.16
C ALA A 274 -9.47 -10.45 -1.72
N SER A 275 -9.90 -11.30 -0.80
CA SER A 275 -9.21 -12.54 -0.43
C SER A 275 -7.72 -12.33 -0.17
N THR A 276 -7.39 -11.28 0.57
CA THR A 276 -6.01 -10.89 0.87
C THR A 276 -5.77 -10.98 2.37
N ILE A 277 -4.62 -11.52 2.73
CA ILE A 277 -4.18 -11.63 4.13
C ILE A 277 -3.17 -10.52 4.41
N ILE A 278 -3.46 -9.70 5.40
CA ILE A 278 -2.60 -8.63 5.90
C ILE A 278 -2.19 -9.03 7.31
N GLU A 279 -0.95 -9.51 7.49
CA GLU A 279 -0.53 -10.11 8.75
C GLU A 279 0.88 -9.75 9.17
N GLN A 280 1.09 -9.67 10.48
CA GLN A 280 2.44 -9.49 11.06
C GLN A 280 3.14 -8.22 10.57
N ASN A 281 2.39 -7.20 10.19
CA ASN A 281 2.95 -5.92 9.81
C ASN A 281 3.08 -5.01 11.04
N ILE A 282 4.02 -4.10 10.99
CA ILE A 282 4.16 -3.01 11.94
C ILE A 282 3.89 -1.72 11.18
N VAL A 283 2.89 -0.94 11.61
CA VAL A 283 2.41 0.26 10.91
C VAL A 283 2.33 1.42 11.89
N TRP A 284 3.09 2.50 11.65
CA TRP A 284 3.14 3.64 12.56
C TRP A 284 3.42 4.97 11.84
N GLU A 285 3.09 6.06 12.50
CA GLU A 285 3.26 7.42 11.96
C GLU A 285 2.64 7.61 10.57
N CYS A 286 1.59 6.86 10.28
CA CYS A 286 0.76 7.05 9.10
C CYS A 286 -0.44 7.91 9.46
N ASP A 287 -1.08 8.53 8.47
CA ASP A 287 -2.32 9.25 8.73
C ASP A 287 -3.41 8.28 9.17
N ARG A 288 -3.64 7.24 8.39
CA ARG A 288 -4.42 6.05 8.76
C ARG A 288 -3.57 4.81 8.53
N ALA A 289 -3.69 3.80 9.37
CA ALA A 289 -2.75 2.70 9.28
C ALA A 289 -3.19 1.60 8.30
N ILE A 290 -4.30 0.92 8.56
CA ILE A 290 -4.79 -0.17 7.72
C ILE A 290 -6.26 0.06 7.38
N GLY A 291 -6.60 0.05 6.10
CA GLY A 291 -7.96 0.23 5.63
C GLY A 291 -8.46 -0.91 4.77
N LEU A 292 -9.71 -1.29 4.99
CA LEU A 292 -10.46 -2.22 4.16
C LEU A 292 -11.70 -1.48 3.65
N VAL A 293 -11.56 -0.77 2.57
CA VAL A 293 -12.55 0.19 2.06
C VAL A 293 -12.77 -0.06 0.57
N SER A 294 -13.76 0.53 -0.04
CA SER A 294 -13.92 0.55 -1.49
C SER A 294 -14.46 1.89 -1.93
N GLU A 295 -13.61 2.71 -2.52
CA GLU A 295 -13.96 4.06 -2.97
C GLU A 295 -14.76 4.08 -4.27
N SER A 296 -14.78 2.97 -4.99
CA SER A 296 -15.62 2.84 -6.16
C SER A 296 -16.93 2.10 -5.78
N ASN A 297 -18.06 2.71 -6.01
CA ASN A 297 -19.34 2.08 -5.67
C ASN A 297 -19.73 0.98 -6.68
N VAL A 298 -18.75 0.15 -7.09
CA VAL A 298 -18.94 -0.97 -8.04
C VAL A 298 -18.51 -2.31 -7.47
N LEU A 299 -17.57 -2.32 -6.52
CA LEU A 299 -17.11 -3.53 -5.81
C LEU A 299 -16.94 -3.21 -4.32
N ALA A 300 -17.29 -4.15 -3.49
CA ALA A 300 -16.88 -4.13 -2.08
C ALA A 300 -15.48 -4.73 -1.91
N THR A 301 -14.73 -4.26 -0.94
CA THR A 301 -13.59 -5.00 -0.41
C THR A 301 -14.12 -6.18 0.39
N LYS A 302 -13.69 -7.40 0.07
CA LYS A 302 -14.29 -8.59 0.65
C LYS A 302 -13.31 -9.70 0.97
N ASP A 303 -13.69 -10.52 1.93
CA ASP A 303 -13.00 -11.76 2.27
C ASP A 303 -11.51 -11.57 2.60
N CYS A 304 -11.16 -10.42 3.17
CA CYS A 304 -9.81 -10.13 3.64
C CYS A 304 -9.65 -10.48 5.12
N ILE A 305 -8.41 -10.77 5.51
CA ILE A 305 -8.05 -11.06 6.89
C ILE A 305 -6.93 -10.11 7.31
N VAL A 306 -7.20 -9.30 8.31
CA VAL A 306 -6.22 -8.41 8.96
C VAL A 306 -5.92 -8.98 10.33
N ARG A 307 -4.75 -9.59 10.50
CA ARG A 307 -4.43 -10.31 11.74
C ARG A 307 -2.98 -10.16 12.20
N ASN A 308 -2.78 -10.20 13.50
CA ASN A 308 -1.45 -10.20 14.11
C ASN A 308 -0.60 -9.00 13.67
N ASN A 309 -1.23 -7.85 13.43
CA ASN A 309 -0.52 -6.62 13.13
C ASN A 309 -0.31 -5.81 14.41
N PHE A 310 0.77 -5.05 14.43
CA PHE A 310 1.02 -4.05 15.45
C PHE A 310 0.87 -2.65 14.84
N VAL A 311 -0.13 -1.93 15.29
CA VAL A 311 -0.57 -0.65 14.71
C VAL A 311 -0.52 0.41 15.80
N TYR A 312 0.39 1.40 15.68
CA TYR A 312 0.58 2.34 16.78
C TYR A 312 1.01 3.73 16.31
N ASN A 313 0.70 4.72 17.12
CA ASN A 313 1.08 6.12 16.89
C ASN A 313 0.70 6.64 15.51
N ASN A 314 -0.47 6.28 15.03
CA ASN A 314 -1.01 6.83 13.80
C ASN A 314 -1.89 8.06 14.09
N TYR A 315 -1.92 8.99 13.15
CA TYR A 315 -2.55 10.29 13.39
C TYR A 315 -4.07 10.22 13.44
N ARG A 316 -4.67 9.36 12.63
CA ARG A 316 -6.10 9.09 12.64
C ARG A 316 -6.34 7.63 13.05
N THR A 317 -7.33 6.97 12.46
CA THR A 317 -7.72 5.61 12.85
C THR A 317 -6.60 4.58 12.65
N GLY A 318 -6.57 3.58 13.51
CA GLY A 318 -5.67 2.45 13.37
C GLY A 318 -6.11 1.49 12.26
N ILE A 319 -7.32 0.92 12.39
CA ILE A 319 -7.90 0.03 11.39
C ILE A 319 -9.31 0.53 11.06
N TYR A 320 -9.64 0.62 9.77
CA TYR A 320 -10.95 1.08 9.38
C TYR A 320 -11.55 0.28 8.22
N LEU A 321 -12.87 0.23 8.21
CA LEU A 321 -13.69 -0.48 7.24
C LEU A 321 -14.79 0.45 6.74
N GLY A 322 -15.32 0.12 5.57
CA GLY A 322 -16.48 0.83 5.04
C GLY A 322 -16.13 1.79 3.91
N ASP A 323 -17.05 2.70 3.63
CA ASP A 323 -16.93 3.58 2.48
C ASP A 323 -17.58 4.94 2.71
N TYR A 324 -17.67 5.72 1.66
CA TYR A 324 -18.34 7.02 1.69
C TYR A 324 -19.84 6.86 1.92
N ILE A 325 -20.39 7.79 2.67
CA ILE A 325 -21.83 7.78 2.97
C ILE A 325 -22.64 7.83 1.67
N GLY A 326 -23.64 6.98 1.62
CA GLY A 326 -24.50 6.85 0.46
C GLY A 326 -24.09 5.75 -0.54
N TYR A 327 -22.93 5.16 -0.36
CA TYR A 327 -22.54 4.02 -1.20
C TYR A 327 -23.33 2.77 -0.83
N THR A 328 -23.71 2.02 -1.85
CA THR A 328 -24.59 0.85 -1.69
C THR A 328 -23.96 -0.46 -2.15
N VAL A 329 -22.91 -0.39 -2.97
CA VAL A 329 -22.19 -1.55 -3.51
C VAL A 329 -20.77 -1.59 -2.97
N GLY A 330 -20.11 -0.44 -2.86
CA GLY A 330 -18.83 -0.31 -2.17
C GLY A 330 -18.92 -0.70 -0.69
N GLY A 331 -17.83 -0.52 0.03
CA GLY A 331 -17.76 -0.85 1.45
C GLY A 331 -16.96 -2.12 1.71
N THR A 332 -17.29 -2.81 2.79
CA THR A 332 -16.49 -3.93 3.30
C THR A 332 -17.38 -5.09 3.70
N SER A 333 -17.09 -6.28 3.19
CA SER A 333 -17.91 -7.46 3.42
C SER A 333 -17.09 -8.71 3.69
N GLY A 334 -17.50 -9.48 4.69
CA GLY A 334 -16.92 -10.81 4.96
C GLY A 334 -15.46 -10.77 5.43
N CYS A 335 -15.00 -9.66 5.97
CA CYS A 335 -13.62 -9.49 6.41
C CYS A 335 -13.44 -9.82 7.90
N TYR A 336 -12.22 -10.18 8.25
CA TYR A 336 -11.80 -10.48 9.60
C TYR A 336 -10.73 -9.49 10.06
N VAL A 337 -10.96 -8.86 11.19
CA VAL A 337 -9.98 -8.01 11.90
C VAL A 337 -9.74 -8.66 13.25
N VAL A 338 -8.71 -9.48 13.34
CA VAL A 338 -8.53 -10.38 14.50
C VAL A 338 -7.08 -10.42 14.99
N ASN A 339 -6.92 -10.53 16.30
CA ASN A 339 -5.61 -10.69 16.93
C ASN A 339 -4.63 -9.54 16.61
N ASN A 340 -5.11 -8.33 16.44
CA ASN A 340 -4.24 -7.17 16.23
C ASN A 340 -4.00 -6.46 17.57
N THR A 341 -2.87 -5.78 17.66
CA THR A 341 -2.57 -4.85 18.73
C THR A 341 -2.61 -3.43 18.18
N LEU A 342 -3.56 -2.64 18.66
CA LEU A 342 -3.70 -1.23 18.35
C LEU A 342 -3.29 -0.42 19.57
N TYR A 343 -2.29 0.43 19.42
CA TYR A 343 -1.73 1.19 20.51
C TYR A 343 -1.57 2.65 20.14
N HIS A 344 -2.28 3.52 20.87
CA HIS A 344 -2.05 4.95 20.77
C HIS A 344 -2.26 5.51 19.37
N ASN A 345 -3.35 5.14 18.72
CA ASN A 345 -3.76 5.74 17.45
C ASN A 345 -4.74 6.90 17.71
N ASN A 346 -5.23 7.52 16.66
CA ASN A 346 -6.14 8.66 16.71
C ASN A 346 -5.53 9.90 17.40
N LEU A 347 -4.26 10.17 17.11
CA LEU A 347 -3.53 11.25 17.76
C LEU A 347 -4.11 12.63 17.47
N VAL A 348 -4.62 12.87 16.25
CA VAL A 348 -5.16 14.17 15.82
C VAL A 348 -6.67 14.17 15.62
N GLY A 349 -7.30 12.99 15.50
CA GLY A 349 -8.73 12.86 15.23
C GLY A 349 -9.10 13.20 13.78
N GLY A 350 -10.32 12.87 13.39
CA GLY A 350 -10.78 13.02 12.02
C GLY A 350 -11.08 14.44 11.60
N ALA A 351 -11.45 15.29 12.53
CA ALA A 351 -11.80 16.69 12.23
C ALA A 351 -10.68 17.48 11.57
N LEU A 352 -9.44 17.03 11.75
CA LEU A 352 -8.28 17.72 11.21
C LEU A 352 -7.92 17.30 9.79
N ASN A 353 -8.65 16.38 9.18
CA ASN A 353 -8.35 16.01 7.82
C ASN A 353 -8.74 17.07 6.80
N GLY A 354 -9.51 18.05 7.22
CA GLY A 354 -9.92 19.16 6.38
C GLY A 354 -10.74 18.80 5.17
N SER A 355 -11.03 17.56 4.98
CA SER A 355 -11.82 17.15 3.84
C SER A 355 -13.27 17.52 4.06
N ASN A 356 -13.89 17.94 3.00
CA ASN A 356 -15.33 18.15 2.96
C ASN A 356 -16.02 16.87 2.51
N ASN A 357 -15.37 15.75 2.65
CA ASN A 357 -15.93 14.50 2.21
C ASN A 357 -17.02 14.03 3.16
N SER A 358 -17.89 13.20 2.65
CA SER A 358 -19.01 12.67 3.40
C SER A 358 -18.63 11.75 4.55
N GLU A 359 -17.38 11.34 4.63
CA GLU A 359 -16.92 10.55 5.77
C GLU A 359 -17.03 11.28 7.09
N ASN A 360 -16.98 12.60 7.03
CA ASN A 360 -17.04 13.45 8.19
C ASN A 360 -18.38 14.09 8.38
N ILE A 361 -19.40 13.53 7.83
CA ILE A 361 -20.69 14.13 7.85
C ILE A 361 -21.24 14.36 9.24
N ASN A 362 -20.82 13.53 10.12
CA ASN A 362 -21.17 13.72 11.49
C ASN A 362 -20.02 14.20 12.30
N ASP A 363 -19.12 14.90 11.61
CA ASP A 363 -17.94 15.22 11.95
C ASP A 363 -17.71 15.71 13.13
N GLU A 364 -17.49 14.95 13.80
CA GLU A 364 -17.17 15.14 15.00
C GLU A 364 -15.79 15.45 15.13
N LYS A 365 -15.52 16.40 15.79
CA LYS A 365 -14.21 16.81 16.22
C LYS A 365 -13.35 15.66 16.71
N ASP A 366 -13.97 14.55 17.02
CA ASP A 366 -13.34 13.50 17.76
C ASP A 366 -13.24 12.24 17.04
N SER A 367 -13.48 12.18 15.84
CA SER A 367 -13.98 11.12 15.13
C SER A 367 -13.16 10.00 14.75
N GLU A 368 -12.41 9.38 14.83
CA GLU A 368 -11.89 8.19 14.15
C GLU A 368 -11.79 6.95 15.06
N GLY A 369 -11.19 7.10 16.23
CA GLY A 369 -11.00 5.98 17.15
C GLY A 369 -9.88 5.03 16.72
N GLU A 370 -9.68 4.00 17.49
CA GLU A 370 -8.70 2.95 17.19
C GLU A 370 -9.21 2.08 16.03
N ILE A 371 -10.49 1.73 16.03
CA ILE A 371 -11.17 1.02 14.95
C ILE A 371 -12.38 1.85 14.50
N ARG A 372 -12.51 2.04 13.18
CA ARG A 372 -13.65 2.75 12.59
C ARG A 372 -14.40 1.86 11.61
N LEU A 373 -15.72 1.91 11.66
CA LEU A 373 -16.61 1.34 10.66
C LEU A 373 -17.42 2.49 10.04
N ALA A 374 -17.27 2.66 8.74
CA ALA A 374 -18.00 3.65 7.95
C ALA A 374 -19.23 3.03 7.27
N GLU A 375 -19.58 3.52 6.10
CA GLU A 375 -20.77 3.07 5.36
C GLU A 375 -20.61 1.65 4.82
N ASN A 376 -21.71 0.91 4.83
CA ASN A 376 -21.84 -0.37 4.16
C ASN A 376 -20.84 -1.45 4.61
N CYS A 377 -20.69 -1.62 5.90
CA CYS A 377 -19.96 -2.74 6.49
C CYS A 377 -20.93 -3.90 6.78
N THR A 378 -20.70 -5.05 6.16
CA THR A 378 -21.61 -6.19 6.28
C THR A 378 -20.86 -7.50 6.51
N ASN A 379 -21.29 -8.26 7.50
CA ASN A 379 -20.77 -9.60 7.78
C ASN A 379 -19.26 -9.63 8.08
N ASN A 380 -18.75 -8.62 8.79
CA ASN A 380 -17.37 -8.56 9.22
C ASN A 380 -17.22 -9.07 10.65
N THR A 381 -16.03 -9.55 10.99
CA THR A 381 -15.70 -10.07 12.31
C THR A 381 -14.55 -9.28 12.91
N ILE A 382 -14.74 -8.68 14.09
CA ILE A 382 -13.75 -7.87 14.79
C ILE A 382 -13.56 -8.47 16.19
N MET A 383 -12.56 -9.33 16.34
CA MET A 383 -12.39 -10.13 17.55
C MET A 383 -10.94 -10.30 17.97
N ASN A 384 -10.75 -10.52 19.25
CA ASN A 384 -9.45 -10.84 19.84
C ASN A 384 -8.39 -9.74 19.60
N ASN A 385 -8.80 -8.49 19.49
CA ASN A 385 -7.88 -7.38 19.38
C ASN A 385 -7.57 -6.78 20.75
N LEU A 386 -6.32 -6.36 20.92
CA LEU A 386 -5.92 -5.52 22.02
C LEU A 386 -5.98 -4.07 21.56
N ILE A 387 -6.83 -3.27 22.18
CA ILE A 387 -7.11 -1.90 21.80
C ILE A 387 -6.74 -0.99 22.96
N TYR A 388 -5.56 -0.38 22.86
CA TYR A 388 -4.96 0.47 23.89
C TYR A 388 -4.99 1.93 23.42
N ALA A 389 -5.95 2.68 23.85
CA ALA A 389 -6.09 4.09 23.52
C ALA A 389 -5.49 4.96 24.64
N VAL A 390 -4.63 5.90 24.28
CA VAL A 390 -3.95 6.80 25.21
C VAL A 390 -4.07 8.27 24.81
N THR A 391 -5.08 8.59 24.04
CA THR A 391 -5.37 9.97 23.66
C THR A 391 -6.48 10.56 24.51
N ASP A 392 -6.61 11.87 24.53
CA ASP A 392 -7.69 12.55 25.22
C ASP A 392 -9.07 12.16 24.70
N ARG A 393 -9.13 11.51 23.55
CA ARG A 393 -10.36 11.12 22.89
C ARG A 393 -10.82 9.71 23.23
N ASP A 394 -9.91 8.83 23.53
CA ASP A 394 -10.14 7.45 24.00
C ASP A 394 -11.33 6.73 23.34
N ILE A 395 -11.45 6.89 22.02
CA ILE A 395 -12.48 6.21 21.23
C ILE A 395 -11.96 4.85 20.79
N PHE A 396 -12.54 3.79 21.31
CA PHE A 396 -12.10 2.44 21.01
C PHE A 396 -12.63 1.94 19.67
N VAL A 397 -13.93 1.99 19.47
CA VAL A 397 -14.59 1.58 18.22
C VAL A 397 -15.60 2.64 17.83
N ARG A 398 -15.58 3.04 16.57
CA ARG A 398 -16.55 3.98 16.07
C ARG A 398 -17.25 3.48 14.81
N LYS A 399 -18.47 3.02 14.96
CA LYS A 399 -19.39 2.81 13.86
C LYS A 399 -20.38 3.97 13.84
N TYR A 400 -20.17 4.92 12.95
CA TYR A 400 -20.93 6.18 12.94
C TYR A 400 -22.12 6.20 11.98
N THR A 401 -22.26 5.19 11.12
CA THR A 401 -23.41 5.07 10.23
C THR A 401 -24.34 3.95 10.67
N ARG A 402 -25.56 3.98 10.14
CA ARG A 402 -26.57 2.96 10.43
C ARG A 402 -26.62 1.86 9.37
N SER A 403 -25.90 2.03 8.29
CA SER A 403 -25.88 1.05 7.21
C SER A 403 -25.07 -0.19 7.59
N GLY A 404 -25.26 -1.23 6.79
CA GLY A 404 -24.61 -2.51 7.01
C GLY A 404 -25.29 -3.34 8.10
N SER A 405 -24.87 -4.59 8.20
CA SER A 405 -25.46 -5.53 9.16
C SER A 405 -24.59 -6.76 9.37
N LYS A 406 -24.95 -7.56 10.35
CA LYS A 406 -24.32 -8.85 10.65
C LYS A 406 -22.82 -8.75 10.96
N ASN A 407 -22.37 -7.58 11.40
CA ASN A 407 -21.03 -7.45 11.92
C ASN A 407 -20.96 -8.05 13.33
N LYS A 408 -19.90 -8.84 13.56
CA LYS A 408 -19.66 -9.48 14.84
C LYS A 408 -18.48 -8.81 15.51
N ILE A 409 -18.68 -8.40 16.76
CA ILE A 409 -17.64 -7.80 17.58
C ILE A 409 -17.62 -8.50 18.93
N GLY A 410 -16.44 -8.75 19.46
CA GLY A 410 -16.32 -9.42 20.74
C GLY A 410 -14.90 -9.90 21.05
N TYR A 411 -14.72 -10.43 22.25
CA TYR A 411 -13.43 -10.95 22.69
C TYR A 411 -12.27 -9.96 22.55
N ASN A 412 -12.55 -8.65 22.55
CA ASN A 412 -11.54 -7.62 22.49
C ASN A 412 -11.16 -7.17 23.91
N LEU A 413 -10.00 -6.56 24.04
CA LEU A 413 -9.61 -5.86 25.24
C LEU A 413 -9.57 -4.36 24.95
N TYR A 414 -10.39 -3.59 25.62
CA TYR A 414 -10.43 -2.13 25.55
C TYR A 414 -9.76 -1.56 26.81
N TYR A 415 -8.69 -0.84 26.64
CA TYR A 415 -7.95 -0.25 27.74
C TYR A 415 -7.43 1.14 27.42
N SER A 416 -7.49 2.03 28.36
CA SER A 416 -6.79 3.31 28.37
C SER A 416 -6.39 3.65 29.80
N PRO A 417 -5.15 4.11 30.03
CA PRO A 417 -4.72 4.53 31.37
C PRO A 417 -5.33 5.89 31.78
N THR A 418 -5.94 6.61 30.87
CA THR A 418 -6.62 7.87 31.18
C THR A 418 -7.93 7.60 31.88
N SER A 419 -8.38 8.53 32.69
CA SER A 419 -9.59 8.34 33.50
C SER A 419 -10.85 8.94 32.89
N ALA A 420 -10.73 9.60 31.76
CA ALA A 420 -11.82 10.39 31.21
C ALA A 420 -12.09 10.03 29.74
N ASN A 421 -13.36 10.15 29.36
CA ASN A 421 -13.79 10.15 27.95
C ASN A 421 -13.70 8.82 27.18
N HIS A 422 -13.68 7.70 27.84
CA HIS A 422 -13.77 6.39 27.19
C HIS A 422 -15.09 6.28 26.44
N LYS A 423 -15.03 6.00 25.13
CA LYS A 423 -16.19 6.01 24.24
C LYS A 423 -16.18 4.87 23.24
N TRP A 424 -17.37 4.51 22.87
CA TRP A 424 -17.69 3.67 21.71
C TRP A 424 -18.85 4.31 20.96
N PHE A 425 -18.90 4.09 19.67
CA PHE A 425 -20.04 4.49 18.83
C PHE A 425 -20.58 3.27 18.10
N TRP A 426 -21.88 3.14 18.07
CA TRP A 426 -22.54 2.12 17.28
C TRP A 426 -23.81 2.66 16.64
N ASP A 427 -23.87 2.53 15.30
CA ASP A 427 -24.97 3.06 14.50
C ASP A 427 -25.23 4.56 14.77
N GLY A 428 -24.17 5.32 14.93
CA GLY A 428 -24.22 6.75 15.16
C GLY A 428 -24.54 7.20 16.58
N VAL A 429 -24.66 6.27 17.51
CA VAL A 429 -24.95 6.56 18.93
C VAL A 429 -23.68 6.41 19.76
N GLU A 430 -23.39 7.42 20.57
CA GLU A 430 -22.28 7.42 21.51
C GLU A 430 -22.61 6.64 22.78
N TYR A 431 -21.67 5.81 23.23
CA TYR A 431 -21.75 5.06 24.48
C TYR A 431 -20.51 5.35 25.34
N THR A 432 -20.73 5.72 26.56
CA THR A 432 -19.68 5.92 27.58
C THR A 432 -19.70 4.85 28.65
N ASN A 433 -20.69 3.98 28.63
CA ASN A 433 -20.86 2.85 29.52
C ASN A 433 -20.63 1.55 28.77
N PHE A 434 -19.70 0.74 29.26
CA PHE A 434 -19.31 -0.50 28.60
C PHE A 434 -20.45 -1.49 28.43
N SER A 435 -21.26 -1.65 29.47
CA SER A 435 -22.41 -2.55 29.41
C SER A 435 -23.46 -2.12 28.39
N SER A 436 -23.72 -0.81 28.29
CA SER A 436 -24.61 -0.26 27.26
C SER A 436 -24.07 -0.45 25.87
N TRP A 437 -22.75 -0.29 25.68
CA TRP A 437 -22.07 -0.58 24.44
C TRP A 437 -22.24 -2.04 24.03
N GLN A 438 -21.99 -2.97 24.96
CA GLN A 438 -22.12 -4.40 24.70
C GLN A 438 -23.55 -4.76 24.26
N LYS A 439 -24.55 -4.19 24.89
CA LYS A 439 -25.95 -4.44 24.55
C LYS A 439 -26.27 -3.91 23.13
N ALA A 440 -25.76 -2.74 22.77
CA ALA A 440 -26.05 -2.11 21.49
C ALA A 440 -25.31 -2.78 20.32
N SER A 441 -24.06 -3.13 20.52
CA SER A 441 -23.18 -3.67 19.47
C SER A 441 -23.22 -5.19 19.36
N GLY A 442 -23.71 -5.88 20.37
CA GLY A 442 -23.61 -7.32 20.49
C GLY A 442 -22.21 -7.79 20.88
N ASP A 443 -21.37 -6.90 21.42
CA ASP A 443 -20.02 -7.22 21.87
C ASP A 443 -20.06 -8.26 22.99
N GLU A 444 -19.53 -9.44 22.71
CA GLU A 444 -19.53 -10.54 23.66
C GLU A 444 -18.13 -10.78 24.20
N ASN A 445 -18.04 -11.06 25.49
CA ASN A 445 -16.82 -11.52 26.14
C ASN A 445 -15.61 -10.62 26.02
N SER A 446 -15.80 -9.36 25.70
CA SER A 446 -14.72 -8.38 25.73
C SER A 446 -14.39 -7.97 27.16
N LEU A 447 -13.14 -7.56 27.36
CA LEU A 447 -12.67 -7.01 28.62
C LEU A 447 -12.54 -5.49 28.49
N TYR A 448 -12.90 -4.79 29.54
CA TYR A 448 -12.77 -3.34 29.60
C TYR A 448 -12.01 -2.91 30.85
N ASN A 449 -11.07 -2.01 30.62
CA ASN A 449 -10.27 -1.39 31.68
C ASN A 449 -9.43 -2.37 32.50
N VAL A 450 -9.03 -3.47 31.89
CA VAL A 450 -8.06 -4.42 32.44
C VAL A 450 -6.71 -4.12 31.80
N ASP A 451 -5.74 -3.74 32.62
CA ASP A 451 -4.39 -3.41 32.12
C ASP A 451 -3.75 -4.63 31.43
N PRO A 452 -3.41 -4.54 30.15
CA PRO A 452 -2.82 -5.66 29.40
C PRO A 452 -1.39 -6.01 29.83
N LYS A 453 -0.79 -5.22 30.74
CA LYS A 453 0.55 -5.48 31.24
C LYS A 453 1.59 -5.59 30.13
N LEU A 454 1.57 -4.65 29.21
CA LEU A 454 2.57 -4.61 28.15
C LEU A 454 3.98 -4.55 28.73
N VAL A 455 4.90 -5.31 28.16
CA VAL A 455 6.28 -5.41 28.66
C VAL A 455 7.00 -4.07 28.51
N SER A 456 6.76 -3.37 27.43
CA SER A 456 7.25 -2.02 27.18
C SER A 456 6.23 -1.23 26.38
N LEU A 457 6.18 0.09 26.62
CA LEU A 457 5.47 1.03 25.78
C LEU A 457 6.39 1.66 24.72
N ASP A 458 7.66 1.30 24.76
CA ASP A 458 8.63 1.64 23.73
C ASP A 458 8.82 0.42 22.83
N ILE A 459 8.33 0.52 21.61
CA ILE A 459 8.36 -0.59 20.69
C ILE A 459 9.76 -0.92 20.15
N PHE A 460 10.70 -0.04 20.36
CA PHE A 460 12.09 -0.26 19.98
C PHE A 460 12.96 -0.70 21.17
N ALA A 461 12.36 -0.89 22.34
CA ALA A 461 13.05 -1.34 23.54
C ALA A 461 13.30 -2.86 23.54
#